data_f6f7ea04b3dcd5e77ab69e7a4e82f3ae
#
_entry.id   f6f7ea04b3dcd5e77ab69e7a4e82f3ae
#
_cell.length_a   1.000
_cell.length_b   1.000
_cell.length_c   1.000
_cell.angle_alpha   90.00
_cell.angle_beta   90.00
_cell.angle_gamma   90.00
#
_symmetry.space_group_name_H-M   'P 1'
#
loop_
_entity.id
_entity.type
_entity.pdbx_description
1 polymer ?
#
loop_
_entity_poly.entity_id
_entity_poly.type
_entity_poly.pdbx_seq_one_letter_code
_entity_poly.pdbx_strand_id
1 'polypeptide(L)'
;MNLRPVAFILPVILASAQSVTRSRIADGYDAIRISDLRADLTFLASDALEGRLSLARGSDVAIEWIAAEFTKAGLKPVRQKVPLIEYHPDRERSHLAIDSNGKRELFRFPDAFGNFPSDITVAGSVVFAGYGITAPELHYDDYAGLDARGKIVLVFDHEPQENDPKSIFNGTGNTRYATSRVKLLNAQKHGAVAVLLVAEPNRKHPSNQERLARIAGMQQRVGRLPAQAIDGDELRIPLITVSDKIAASLLAATGKKPGDLQAGIDGTLKPASQPLPGFSAEVKNVDRDRRLADSANVLATLEGSDPALAAETIVFSAHYDHDGSAVNGEYYHGADDNGSGTVGVVSLARAYAQNRFKPRRSLLFAVFAAEERGLLGSYYYVQHPLRPLDTTRAVINFDMIGRNEAPSEQTKGLIEIALDTSNELNLVGMRYSPDYRAAVEQANQMVGLKLNYKWDDESALNVYFRSDQFPFALRNVPAMWWFTGFHPDYHQTTDTVDRINFEKMQKILRLAYLTGWTFGDEAAPPKFVENPAGSAR
;
A
#
# COMPACT_ATOMS: atom_id res chain seq x y z
N MET A 1 30.61 -44.30 -45.51
CA MET A 1 29.56 -43.24 -45.59
C MET A 1 29.62 -42.47 -44.30
N ASN A 2 30.35 -41.33 -44.31
CA ASN A 2 30.61 -40.55 -43.10
C ASN A 2 29.55 -39.44 -42.99
N LEU A 3 28.65 -39.51 -42.01
CA LEU A 3 27.71 -38.45 -41.68
C LEU A 3 28.41 -37.48 -40.73
N ARG A 4 28.59 -36.22 -41.18
CA ARG A 4 29.05 -35.09 -40.34
C ARG A 4 27.84 -34.53 -39.60
N PRO A 5 27.95 -34.18 -38.30
CA PRO A 5 26.89 -33.46 -37.60
C PRO A 5 26.89 -31.96 -38.03
N VAL A 6 25.74 -31.46 -38.43
CA VAL A 6 25.49 -30.03 -38.67
C VAL A 6 25.17 -29.40 -37.31
N ALA A 7 26.07 -28.59 -36.82
CA ALA A 7 25.82 -27.77 -35.62
C ALA A 7 24.92 -26.58 -36.00
N PHE A 8 23.70 -26.54 -35.49
CA PHE A 8 22.85 -25.37 -35.50
C PHE A 8 23.35 -24.39 -34.45
N ILE A 9 23.99 -23.31 -34.90
CA ILE A 9 24.29 -22.15 -34.05
C ILE A 9 23.01 -21.28 -34.05
N LEU A 10 22.25 -21.31 -32.93
CA LEU A 10 21.24 -20.28 -32.66
C LEU A 10 21.96 -18.96 -32.40
N PRO A 11 21.60 -17.86 -33.08
CA PRO A 11 22.09 -16.54 -32.69
C PRO A 11 21.43 -16.15 -31.36
N VAL A 12 22.21 -16.09 -30.29
CA VAL A 12 21.84 -15.38 -29.07
C VAL A 12 21.79 -13.90 -29.44
N ILE A 13 20.59 -13.37 -29.64
CA ILE A 13 20.38 -11.92 -29.74
C ILE A 13 20.60 -11.39 -28.32
N LEU A 14 21.82 -10.99 -28.00
CA LEU A 14 22.10 -10.08 -26.90
C LEU A 14 21.39 -8.77 -27.24
N ALA A 15 20.22 -8.52 -26.62
CA ALA A 15 19.64 -7.22 -26.54
C ALA A 15 20.65 -6.32 -25.81
N SER A 16 21.40 -5.51 -26.54
CA SER A 16 22.27 -4.49 -25.97
C SER A 16 21.37 -3.49 -25.26
N ALA A 17 21.28 -3.61 -23.93
CA ALA A 17 20.77 -2.54 -23.09
C ALA A 17 21.66 -1.32 -23.38
N GLN A 18 21.11 -0.33 -24.10
CA GLN A 18 21.82 0.93 -24.33
C GLN A 18 21.96 1.59 -22.96
N SER A 19 23.15 1.53 -22.38
CA SER A 19 23.46 2.29 -21.18
C SER A 19 23.14 3.76 -21.44
N VAL A 20 22.29 4.34 -20.60
CA VAL A 20 21.95 5.77 -20.66
C VAL A 20 23.27 6.55 -20.60
N THR A 21 23.61 7.25 -21.66
CA THR A 21 24.87 7.98 -21.73
C THR A 21 24.80 9.16 -20.76
N ARG A 22 25.81 9.32 -19.90
CA ARG A 22 25.90 10.40 -18.90
C ARG A 22 25.62 11.78 -19.47
N SER A 23 25.99 12.04 -20.72
CA SER A 23 25.73 13.32 -21.41
C SER A 23 24.24 13.62 -21.64
N ARG A 24 23.36 12.61 -21.69
CA ARG A 24 21.91 12.82 -21.86
C ARG A 24 21.17 13.16 -20.58
N ILE A 25 21.73 12.80 -19.45
CA ILE A 25 21.04 12.86 -18.13
C ILE A 25 21.69 13.83 -17.15
N ALA A 26 22.86 14.41 -17.50
CA ALA A 26 23.70 15.14 -16.56
C ALA A 26 22.99 16.34 -15.93
N ASP A 27 22.32 17.16 -16.76
CA ASP A 27 21.70 18.40 -16.27
C ASP A 27 20.67 18.12 -15.18
N GLY A 28 19.80 17.13 -15.37
CA GLY A 28 18.79 16.75 -14.39
C GLY A 28 19.38 16.01 -13.19
N TYR A 29 20.36 15.13 -13.41
CA TYR A 29 21.05 14.43 -12.32
C TYR A 29 21.73 15.40 -11.34
N ASP A 30 22.41 16.42 -11.88
CA ASP A 30 23.13 17.42 -11.09
C ASP A 30 22.19 18.48 -10.48
N ALA A 31 20.97 18.61 -11.02
CA ALA A 31 19.92 19.47 -10.46
C ALA A 31 19.32 18.93 -9.14
N ILE A 32 19.52 17.66 -8.80
CA ILE A 32 19.10 17.10 -7.51
C ILE A 32 20.12 17.53 -6.44
N ARG A 33 19.84 18.62 -5.72
CA ARG A 33 20.79 19.27 -4.78
C ARG A 33 20.30 19.19 -3.35
N ILE A 34 21.20 18.89 -2.43
CA ILE A 34 20.93 18.84 -0.97
C ILE A 34 20.36 20.16 -0.45
N SER A 35 20.85 21.30 -0.96
CA SER A 35 20.36 22.62 -0.55
C SER A 35 18.85 22.78 -0.81
N ASP A 36 18.39 22.33 -1.98
CA ASP A 36 17.00 22.45 -2.39
C ASP A 36 16.13 21.47 -1.60
N LEU A 37 16.58 20.20 -1.46
CA LEU A 37 15.89 19.20 -0.65
C LEU A 37 15.68 19.67 0.79
N ARG A 38 16.74 20.27 1.39
CA ARG A 38 16.67 20.80 2.75
C ARG A 38 15.71 21.99 2.85
N ALA A 39 15.76 22.93 1.91
CA ALA A 39 14.91 24.12 1.92
C ALA A 39 13.42 23.73 1.78
N ASP A 40 13.11 22.87 0.83
CA ASP A 40 11.76 22.39 0.56
C ASP A 40 11.19 21.59 1.75
N LEU A 41 12.00 20.69 2.32
CA LEU A 41 11.57 19.89 3.47
C LEU A 41 11.42 20.73 4.73
N THR A 42 12.27 21.75 4.94
CA THR A 42 12.14 22.68 6.05
C THR A 42 10.81 23.44 5.99
N PHE A 43 10.35 23.80 4.81
CA PHE A 43 9.03 24.39 4.64
C PHE A 43 7.92 23.35 4.90
N LEU A 44 7.97 22.20 4.23
CA LEU A 44 6.89 21.22 4.26
C LEU A 44 6.69 20.61 5.66
N ALA A 45 7.75 20.46 6.44
CA ALA A 45 7.73 19.94 7.80
C ALA A 45 7.72 21.07 8.88
N SER A 46 7.41 22.31 8.50
CA SER A 46 7.33 23.44 9.45
C SER A 46 6.00 23.45 10.22
N ASP A 47 6.01 24.12 11.38
CA ASP A 47 4.82 24.37 12.20
C ASP A 47 3.70 25.07 11.43
N ALA A 48 4.05 25.86 10.38
CA ALA A 48 3.07 26.56 9.55
C ALA A 48 2.12 25.63 8.80
N LEU A 49 2.50 24.36 8.63
CA LEU A 49 1.69 23.33 7.99
C LEU A 49 0.95 22.43 9.00
N GLU A 50 1.05 22.71 10.30
CA GLU A 50 0.24 22.09 11.36
C GLU A 50 0.21 20.55 11.28
N GLY A 51 1.31 19.91 10.81
CA GLY A 51 1.41 18.47 10.62
C GLY A 51 0.57 17.90 9.48
N ARG A 52 0.11 18.71 8.54
CA ARG A 52 -0.53 18.34 7.25
C ARG A 52 -1.69 17.35 7.35
N LEU A 53 -2.48 17.41 8.45
CA LEU A 53 -3.62 16.51 8.61
C LEU A 53 -4.57 16.63 7.40
N SER A 54 -4.98 15.50 6.84
CA SER A 54 -5.95 15.44 5.75
C SER A 54 -7.22 16.24 6.08
N LEU A 55 -7.72 17.04 5.12
CA LEU A 55 -8.86 17.95 5.25
C LEU A 55 -8.65 19.10 6.26
N ALA A 56 -7.42 19.37 6.69
CA ALA A 56 -7.08 20.51 7.52
C ALA A 56 -6.27 21.54 6.73
N ARG A 57 -6.17 22.76 7.27
CA ARG A 57 -5.49 23.89 6.61
C ARG A 57 -4.06 23.57 6.17
N GLY A 58 -3.30 22.83 6.99
CA GLY A 58 -1.92 22.46 6.65
C GLY A 58 -1.81 21.62 5.37
N SER A 59 -2.76 20.72 5.16
CA SER A 59 -2.84 19.94 3.91
C SER A 59 -3.21 20.80 2.71
N ASP A 60 -4.11 21.79 2.88
CA ASP A 60 -4.46 22.73 1.79
C ASP A 60 -3.25 23.58 1.38
N VAL A 61 -2.44 24.03 2.34
CA VAL A 61 -1.20 24.76 2.07
C VAL A 61 -0.18 23.88 1.34
N ALA A 62 -0.07 22.62 1.72
CA ALA A 62 0.81 21.66 1.04
C ALA A 62 0.39 21.43 -0.43
N ILE A 63 -0.91 21.27 -0.70
CA ILE A 63 -1.46 21.16 -2.07
C ILE A 63 -1.02 22.34 -2.94
N GLU A 64 -1.20 23.57 -2.44
CA GLU A 64 -0.87 24.77 -3.19
C GLU A 64 0.65 24.93 -3.38
N TRP A 65 1.45 24.57 -2.37
CA TRP A 65 2.90 24.59 -2.48
C TRP A 65 3.40 23.58 -3.54
N ILE A 66 2.94 22.33 -3.51
CA ILE A 66 3.33 21.31 -4.49
C ILE A 66 2.95 21.77 -5.90
N ALA A 67 1.75 22.30 -6.08
CA ALA A 67 1.31 22.81 -7.38
C ALA A 67 2.15 24.00 -7.87
N ALA A 68 2.57 24.89 -6.96
CA ALA A 68 3.46 25.99 -7.28
C ALA A 68 4.86 25.48 -7.70
N GLU A 69 5.39 24.46 -7.03
CA GLU A 69 6.68 23.87 -7.36
C GLU A 69 6.66 23.16 -8.74
N PHE A 70 5.58 22.45 -9.07
CA PHE A 70 5.40 21.89 -10.41
C PHE A 70 5.33 23.00 -11.47
N THR A 71 4.65 24.11 -11.15
CA THR A 71 4.59 25.28 -12.05
C THR A 71 5.97 25.92 -12.26
N LYS A 72 6.77 26.07 -11.19
CA LYS A 72 8.17 26.56 -11.29
C LYS A 72 9.05 25.65 -12.11
N ALA A 73 8.80 24.34 -12.07
CA ALA A 73 9.45 23.37 -12.94
C ALA A 73 9.02 23.48 -14.42
N GLY A 74 8.06 24.34 -14.76
CA GLY A 74 7.51 24.47 -16.12
C GLY A 74 6.47 23.40 -16.47
N LEU A 75 5.97 22.66 -15.50
CA LEU A 75 4.91 21.67 -15.65
C LEU A 75 3.54 22.31 -15.37
N LYS A 76 2.48 21.68 -15.92
CA LYS A 76 1.11 22.10 -15.64
C LYS A 76 0.51 21.21 -14.54
N PRO A 77 0.34 21.70 -13.31
CA PRO A 77 -0.26 20.92 -12.25
C PRO A 77 -1.76 20.71 -12.46
N VAL A 78 -2.24 19.53 -12.10
CA VAL A 78 -3.65 19.16 -12.03
C VAL A 78 -3.96 18.84 -10.57
N ARG A 79 -4.91 19.55 -9.98
CA ARG A 79 -5.48 19.19 -8.68
C ARG A 79 -6.64 18.25 -8.93
N GLN A 80 -6.37 16.95 -8.84
CA GLN A 80 -7.42 15.94 -8.94
C GLN A 80 -8.22 15.93 -7.64
N LYS A 81 -9.46 16.40 -7.70
CA LYS A 81 -10.37 16.40 -6.56
C LYS A 81 -10.60 14.97 -6.06
N VAL A 82 -10.37 14.74 -4.78
CA VAL A 82 -10.64 13.48 -4.07
C VAL A 82 -11.82 13.73 -3.12
N PRO A 83 -13.03 13.29 -3.48
CA PRO A 83 -14.19 13.47 -2.63
C PRO A 83 -14.13 12.51 -1.45
N LEU A 84 -14.19 13.05 -0.24
CA LEU A 84 -14.09 12.30 1.00
C LEU A 84 -15.35 12.46 1.85
N ILE A 85 -15.69 11.39 2.55
CA ILE A 85 -16.64 11.39 3.66
C ILE A 85 -15.81 11.39 4.94
N GLU A 86 -16.01 12.39 5.79
CA GLU A 86 -15.46 12.41 7.14
C GLU A 86 -16.58 12.12 8.14
N TYR A 87 -16.33 11.24 9.13
CA TYR A 87 -17.35 10.79 10.07
C TYR A 87 -16.74 10.23 11.37
N HIS A 88 -17.56 10.13 12.42
CA HIS A 88 -17.20 9.46 13.65
C HIS A 88 -18.05 8.20 13.82
N PRO A 89 -17.44 6.99 13.87
CA PRO A 89 -18.18 5.77 14.18
C PRO A 89 -18.84 5.86 15.57
N ASP A 90 -20.16 5.66 15.63
CA ASP A 90 -20.90 5.60 16.90
C ASP A 90 -20.86 4.19 17.48
N ARG A 91 -19.88 3.94 18.35
CA ARG A 91 -19.62 2.63 18.94
C ARG A 91 -20.72 2.18 19.93
N GLU A 92 -21.53 3.09 20.44
CA GLU A 92 -22.63 2.77 21.36
C GLU A 92 -23.87 2.29 20.62
N ARG A 93 -24.15 2.91 19.47
CA ARG A 93 -25.31 2.59 18.62
C ARG A 93 -25.01 1.52 17.59
N SER A 94 -23.76 1.31 17.22
CA SER A 94 -23.30 0.23 16.34
C SER A 94 -23.19 -1.09 17.10
N HIS A 95 -23.59 -2.19 16.45
CA HIS A 95 -23.48 -3.52 17.04
C HIS A 95 -23.50 -4.64 15.98
N LEU A 96 -23.02 -5.79 16.39
CA LEU A 96 -23.26 -7.08 15.76
C LEU A 96 -24.24 -7.85 16.66
N ALA A 97 -25.39 -8.23 16.11
CA ALA A 97 -26.29 -9.16 16.77
C ALA A 97 -26.12 -10.55 16.14
N ILE A 98 -26.08 -11.60 16.96
CA ILE A 98 -26.04 -12.99 16.51
C ILE A 98 -27.25 -13.71 17.11
N ASP A 99 -28.06 -14.30 16.23
CA ASP A 99 -29.18 -15.14 16.61
C ASP A 99 -28.79 -16.61 16.44
N SER A 100 -28.95 -17.39 17.53
CA SER A 100 -28.69 -18.83 17.55
C SER A 100 -29.68 -19.54 18.47
N ASN A 101 -30.34 -20.57 17.97
CA ASN A 101 -31.31 -21.40 18.74
C ASN A 101 -32.35 -20.57 19.51
N GLY A 102 -32.85 -19.50 18.89
CA GLY A 102 -33.84 -18.61 19.50
C GLY A 102 -33.27 -17.62 20.53
N LYS A 103 -31.98 -17.60 20.75
CA LYS A 103 -31.29 -16.63 21.60
C LYS A 103 -30.62 -15.58 20.74
N ARG A 104 -30.83 -14.29 21.06
CA ARG A 104 -30.17 -13.16 20.43
C ARG A 104 -29.12 -12.59 21.37
N GLU A 105 -27.88 -12.49 20.91
CA GLU A 105 -26.76 -11.85 21.64
C GLU A 105 -26.29 -10.63 20.87
N LEU A 106 -26.02 -9.54 21.60
CA LEU A 106 -25.52 -8.28 21.06
C LEU A 106 -24.06 -8.07 21.45
N PHE A 107 -23.22 -7.82 20.44
CA PHE A 107 -21.81 -7.54 20.59
C PHE A 107 -21.52 -6.12 20.12
N ARG A 108 -20.72 -5.40 20.90
CA ARG A 108 -20.26 -4.05 20.61
C ARG A 108 -18.73 -3.98 20.73
N PHE A 109 -18.16 -2.83 20.50
CA PHE A 109 -16.76 -2.57 20.80
C PHE A 109 -16.46 -2.95 22.27
N PRO A 110 -15.38 -3.68 22.57
CA PRO A 110 -14.32 -4.13 21.67
C PRO A 110 -14.51 -5.50 20.99
N ASP A 111 -15.56 -6.26 21.30
CA ASP A 111 -15.74 -7.62 20.77
C ASP A 111 -16.13 -7.65 19.29
N ALA A 112 -16.84 -6.62 18.82
CA ALA A 112 -17.17 -6.42 17.41
C ALA A 112 -17.02 -4.95 17.06
N PHE A 113 -16.27 -4.64 16.00
CA PHE A 113 -16.06 -3.26 15.54
C PHE A 113 -15.74 -3.20 14.05
N GLY A 114 -16.14 -2.12 13.43
CA GLY A 114 -15.82 -1.78 12.06
C GLY A 114 -16.10 -0.31 11.83
N ASN A 115 -15.62 0.18 10.69
CA ASN A 115 -15.90 1.53 10.21
C ASN A 115 -16.54 1.40 8.83
N PHE A 116 -17.72 1.97 8.66
CA PHE A 116 -18.39 2.05 7.38
C PHE A 116 -18.97 3.46 7.23
N PRO A 117 -18.79 4.16 6.11
CA PRO A 117 -19.07 5.59 5.99
C PRO A 117 -20.56 5.89 5.77
N SER A 118 -21.45 5.09 6.33
CA SER A 118 -22.88 5.35 6.31
C SER A 118 -23.63 4.56 7.38
N ASP A 119 -24.80 5.07 7.77
CA ASP A 119 -25.76 4.30 8.55
C ASP A 119 -26.27 3.13 7.70
N ILE A 120 -26.08 1.91 8.20
CA ILE A 120 -26.53 0.71 7.52
C ILE A 120 -26.98 -0.34 8.55
N THR A 121 -28.02 -1.09 8.17
CA THR A 121 -28.41 -2.31 8.88
C THR A 121 -28.59 -3.41 7.85
N VAL A 122 -27.82 -4.47 7.97
CA VAL A 122 -27.89 -5.64 7.10
C VAL A 122 -27.99 -6.90 7.95
N ALA A 123 -28.77 -7.87 7.50
CA ALA A 123 -28.95 -9.13 8.19
C ALA A 123 -28.94 -10.30 7.20
N GLY A 124 -28.52 -11.47 7.67
CA GLY A 124 -28.49 -12.68 6.85
C GLY A 124 -28.05 -13.90 7.64
N SER A 125 -28.23 -15.09 7.07
CA SER A 125 -27.59 -16.29 7.58
C SER A 125 -26.07 -16.19 7.48
N VAL A 126 -25.36 -16.85 8.41
CA VAL A 126 -23.89 -16.81 8.42
C VAL A 126 -23.31 -17.99 7.66
N VAL A 127 -22.28 -17.74 6.87
CA VAL A 127 -21.49 -18.77 6.19
C VAL A 127 -20.00 -18.57 6.51
N PHE A 128 -19.25 -19.65 6.58
CA PHE A 128 -17.80 -19.62 6.67
C PHE A 128 -17.19 -19.77 5.29
N ALA A 129 -16.26 -18.90 4.92
CA ALA A 129 -15.56 -18.91 3.63
C ALA A 129 -14.04 -18.90 3.81
N GLY A 130 -13.51 -19.82 4.65
CA GLY A 130 -12.06 -19.98 4.82
C GLY A 130 -11.36 -18.66 5.08
N TYR A 131 -10.43 -18.30 4.19
CA TYR A 131 -9.74 -16.99 4.21
C TYR A 131 -10.42 -15.91 3.34
N GLY A 132 -11.54 -16.22 2.69
CA GLY A 132 -12.26 -15.29 1.81
C GLY A 132 -11.54 -14.97 0.51
N ILE A 133 -10.77 -15.91 -0.01
CA ILE A 133 -9.90 -15.75 -1.17
C ILE A 133 -10.56 -16.36 -2.42
N THR A 134 -10.49 -15.62 -3.54
CA THR A 134 -10.69 -16.11 -4.90
C THR A 134 -9.45 -15.74 -5.71
N ALA A 135 -8.58 -16.72 -5.98
CA ALA A 135 -7.28 -16.59 -6.64
C ALA A 135 -7.17 -17.61 -7.80
N PRO A 136 -7.76 -17.30 -8.97
CA PRO A 136 -7.78 -18.25 -10.09
C PRO A 136 -6.39 -18.67 -10.57
N GLU A 137 -5.42 -17.76 -10.55
CA GLU A 137 -4.03 -17.99 -10.93
C GLU A 137 -3.29 -18.95 -9.98
N LEU A 138 -3.78 -19.07 -8.73
CA LEU A 138 -3.30 -20.02 -7.73
C LEU A 138 -4.16 -21.29 -7.66
N HIS A 139 -5.19 -21.42 -8.51
CA HIS A 139 -6.18 -22.50 -8.46
C HIS A 139 -6.83 -22.66 -7.08
N TYR A 140 -7.04 -21.54 -6.37
CA TYR A 140 -7.62 -21.50 -5.03
C TYR A 140 -8.86 -20.61 -4.99
N ASP A 141 -9.98 -21.13 -4.45
CA ASP A 141 -11.23 -20.38 -4.36
C ASP A 141 -12.05 -20.85 -3.14
N ASP A 142 -12.05 -20.04 -2.09
CA ASP A 142 -12.88 -20.28 -0.89
C ASP A 142 -14.39 -20.17 -1.16
N TYR A 143 -14.78 -19.56 -2.25
CA TYR A 143 -16.20 -19.42 -2.61
C TYR A 143 -16.70 -20.52 -3.56
N ALA A 144 -15.83 -21.45 -3.99
CA ALA A 144 -16.21 -22.54 -4.88
C ALA A 144 -17.31 -23.42 -4.24
N GLY A 145 -18.50 -23.43 -4.84
CA GLY A 145 -19.65 -24.18 -4.33
C GLY A 145 -20.34 -23.58 -3.10
N LEU A 146 -19.89 -22.42 -2.60
CA LEU A 146 -20.53 -21.70 -1.49
C LEU A 146 -21.49 -20.63 -2.03
N ASP A 147 -22.76 -20.70 -1.65
CA ASP A 147 -23.71 -19.60 -1.88
C ASP A 147 -23.54 -18.53 -0.79
N ALA A 148 -22.91 -17.39 -1.14
CA ALA A 148 -22.73 -16.24 -0.25
C ALA A 148 -23.75 -15.12 -0.49
N ARG A 149 -24.63 -15.24 -1.48
CA ARG A 149 -25.57 -14.19 -1.87
C ARG A 149 -26.57 -13.86 -0.76
N GLY A 150 -26.61 -12.60 -0.36
CA GLY A 150 -27.48 -12.11 0.71
C GLY A 150 -27.09 -12.61 2.11
N LYS A 151 -25.89 -13.19 2.25
CA LYS A 151 -25.41 -13.75 3.52
C LYS A 151 -24.29 -12.91 4.13
N ILE A 152 -24.03 -13.14 5.41
CA ILE A 152 -22.91 -12.59 6.14
C ILE A 152 -21.78 -13.62 6.14
N VAL A 153 -20.62 -13.24 5.66
CA VAL A 153 -19.49 -14.16 5.45
C VAL A 153 -18.48 -14.00 6.58
N LEU A 154 -18.18 -15.08 7.31
CA LEU A 154 -17.07 -15.14 8.28
C LEU A 154 -15.82 -15.62 7.56
N VAL A 155 -14.71 -14.91 7.73
CA VAL A 155 -13.41 -15.26 7.14
C VAL A 155 -12.26 -15.10 8.14
N PHE A 156 -11.22 -15.90 7.98
CA PHE A 156 -9.93 -15.66 8.62
C PHE A 156 -9.20 -14.49 7.97
N ASP A 157 -8.44 -13.74 8.76
CA ASP A 157 -7.50 -12.73 8.28
C ASP A 157 -6.30 -13.40 7.58
N HIS A 158 -5.45 -12.62 6.93
CA HIS A 158 -4.27 -13.10 6.19
C HIS A 158 -4.57 -14.17 5.13
N GLU A 159 -3.69 -15.16 4.94
CA GLU A 159 -3.81 -16.16 3.88
C GLU A 159 -3.25 -17.52 4.30
N PRO A 160 -3.54 -18.62 3.56
CA PRO A 160 -3.04 -19.94 3.90
C PRO A 160 -1.53 -20.05 3.80
N GLN A 161 -0.94 -20.91 4.66
CA GLN A 161 0.49 -21.28 4.60
C GLN A 161 1.47 -20.11 4.68
N GLU A 162 1.13 -19.02 5.33
CA GLU A 162 1.90 -17.79 5.38
C GLU A 162 3.34 -17.94 5.90
N ASN A 163 3.62 -19.00 6.67
CA ASN A 163 4.95 -19.32 7.19
C ASN A 163 5.68 -20.43 6.41
N ASP A 164 5.11 -20.91 5.31
CA ASP A 164 5.73 -21.95 4.47
C ASP A 164 6.47 -21.30 3.30
N PRO A 165 7.81 -21.36 3.24
CA PRO A 165 8.59 -20.81 2.12
C PRO A 165 8.22 -21.42 0.74
N LYS A 166 7.50 -22.54 0.73
CA LYS A 166 7.05 -23.21 -0.49
C LYS A 166 5.59 -22.94 -0.82
N SER A 167 4.91 -22.08 -0.04
CA SER A 167 3.51 -21.73 -0.27
C SER A 167 3.32 -21.16 -1.68
N ILE A 168 2.20 -21.55 -2.29
CA ILE A 168 1.75 -20.93 -3.55
C ILE A 168 1.33 -19.48 -3.34
N PHE A 169 1.05 -19.08 -2.10
CA PHE A 169 0.75 -17.71 -1.69
C PHE A 169 2.02 -16.90 -1.40
N ASN A 170 3.01 -16.96 -2.30
CA ASN A 170 4.22 -16.14 -2.25
C ASN A 170 5.27 -16.56 -1.20
N GLY A 171 5.20 -17.75 -0.67
CA GLY A 171 6.16 -18.24 0.34
C GLY A 171 5.99 -17.52 1.69
N THR A 172 7.04 -16.89 2.20
CA THR A 172 7.02 -16.17 3.47
C THR A 172 6.52 -14.73 3.35
N GLY A 173 6.45 -14.18 2.14
CA GLY A 173 5.82 -12.87 1.89
C GLY A 173 4.36 -13.04 1.55
N ASN A 174 3.52 -12.09 1.92
CA ASN A 174 2.09 -12.15 1.65
C ASN A 174 1.74 -11.76 0.22
N THR A 175 0.65 -12.32 -0.29
CA THR A 175 0.00 -11.86 -1.52
C THR A 175 -1.03 -10.77 -1.23
N ARG A 176 -1.59 -10.16 -2.30
CA ARG A 176 -2.70 -9.22 -2.17
C ARG A 176 -3.91 -9.79 -1.41
N TYR A 177 -4.09 -11.11 -1.42
CA TYR A 177 -5.21 -11.81 -0.79
C TYR A 177 -5.17 -11.78 0.74
N ALA A 178 -4.02 -11.51 1.34
CA ALA A 178 -3.89 -11.32 2.77
C ALA A 178 -4.61 -10.05 3.26
N THR A 179 -4.91 -9.10 2.37
CA THR A 179 -5.47 -7.81 2.77
C THR A 179 -6.99 -7.84 2.96
N SER A 180 -7.48 -7.16 3.99
CA SER A 180 -8.91 -7.06 4.31
C SER A 180 -9.72 -6.43 3.16
N ARG A 181 -9.15 -5.46 2.42
CA ARG A 181 -9.81 -4.85 1.26
C ARG A 181 -10.12 -5.88 0.17
N VAL A 182 -9.15 -6.73 -0.18
CA VAL A 182 -9.34 -7.76 -1.22
C VAL A 182 -10.35 -8.81 -0.76
N LYS A 183 -10.32 -9.22 0.51
CA LYS A 183 -11.33 -10.14 1.08
C LYS A 183 -12.73 -9.56 1.00
N LEU A 184 -12.87 -8.27 1.34
CA LEU A 184 -14.15 -7.57 1.27
C LEU A 184 -14.68 -7.47 -0.17
N LEU A 185 -13.82 -7.12 -1.13
CA LEU A 185 -14.17 -7.09 -2.56
C LEU A 185 -14.57 -8.47 -3.09
N ASN A 186 -13.86 -9.53 -2.68
CA ASN A 186 -14.23 -10.90 -3.04
C ASN A 186 -15.62 -11.27 -2.50
N ALA A 187 -15.87 -11.04 -1.21
CA ALA A 187 -17.18 -11.30 -0.60
C ALA A 187 -18.30 -10.52 -1.30
N GLN A 188 -18.07 -9.24 -1.57
CA GLN A 188 -19.00 -8.38 -2.31
C GLN A 188 -19.29 -8.91 -3.72
N LYS A 189 -18.27 -9.40 -4.44
CA LYS A 189 -18.37 -9.99 -5.77
C LYS A 189 -19.23 -11.26 -5.78
N HIS A 190 -19.18 -12.03 -4.68
CA HIS A 190 -20.01 -13.21 -4.46
C HIS A 190 -21.39 -12.89 -3.86
N GLY A 191 -21.73 -11.59 -3.73
CA GLY A 191 -23.06 -11.13 -3.31
C GLY A 191 -23.29 -11.15 -1.80
N ALA A 192 -22.26 -11.25 -0.97
CA ALA A 192 -22.36 -11.09 0.48
C ALA A 192 -22.86 -9.68 0.85
N VAL A 193 -23.52 -9.56 2.01
CA VAL A 193 -24.02 -8.27 2.52
C VAL A 193 -23.16 -7.69 3.63
N ALA A 194 -22.31 -8.48 4.25
CA ALA A 194 -21.28 -8.06 5.21
C ALA A 194 -20.19 -9.11 5.34
N VAL A 195 -19.03 -8.71 5.86
CA VAL A 195 -17.91 -9.60 6.21
C VAL A 195 -17.63 -9.50 7.70
N LEU A 196 -17.53 -10.66 8.36
CA LEU A 196 -16.96 -10.81 9.70
C LEU A 196 -15.51 -11.29 9.56
N LEU A 197 -14.56 -10.47 9.99
CA LEU A 197 -13.14 -10.79 9.92
C LEU A 197 -12.65 -11.20 11.30
N VAL A 198 -12.05 -12.37 11.41
CA VAL A 198 -11.39 -12.83 12.64
C VAL A 198 -9.92 -13.11 12.38
N ALA A 199 -9.07 -12.78 13.34
CA ALA A 199 -7.66 -13.16 13.28
C ALA A 199 -7.55 -14.69 13.23
N GLU A 200 -6.66 -15.21 12.39
CA GLU A 200 -6.44 -16.66 12.25
C GLU A 200 -5.89 -17.27 13.55
N PRO A 201 -6.40 -18.44 13.98
CA PRO A 201 -6.11 -18.99 15.32
C PRO A 201 -4.65 -19.40 15.54
N ASN A 202 -4.00 -19.99 14.52
CA ASN A 202 -2.62 -20.49 14.60
C ASN A 202 -1.61 -19.44 14.11
N ARG A 203 -1.76 -18.21 14.55
CA ARG A 203 -1.07 -17.02 14.05
C ARG A 203 0.19 -16.66 14.82
N LYS A 204 1.10 -15.96 14.15
CA LYS A 204 2.17 -15.17 14.78
C LYS A 204 1.87 -13.67 14.76
N HIS A 205 0.71 -13.26 14.24
CA HIS A 205 0.29 -11.88 14.11
C HIS A 205 -0.34 -11.32 15.39
N PRO A 206 -0.40 -10.00 15.55
CA PRO A 206 -1.08 -9.39 16.67
C PRO A 206 -2.55 -9.81 16.74
N SER A 207 -2.98 -10.26 17.90
CA SER A 207 -4.38 -10.55 18.19
C SER A 207 -5.24 -9.29 18.05
N ASN A 208 -6.56 -9.44 17.94
CA ASN A 208 -7.47 -8.30 17.95
C ASN A 208 -7.30 -7.44 19.21
N GLN A 209 -6.99 -8.05 20.35
CA GLN A 209 -6.72 -7.32 21.59
C GLN A 209 -5.46 -6.44 21.49
N GLU A 210 -4.37 -6.96 20.92
CA GLU A 210 -3.14 -6.19 20.69
C GLU A 210 -3.34 -5.08 19.66
N ARG A 211 -4.09 -5.35 18.58
CA ARG A 211 -4.48 -4.34 17.57
C ARG A 211 -5.28 -3.20 18.22
N LEU A 212 -6.26 -3.54 19.07
CA LEU A 212 -7.05 -2.55 19.83
C LEU A 212 -6.19 -1.75 20.81
N ALA A 213 -5.24 -2.38 21.48
CA ALA A 213 -4.32 -1.68 22.37
C ALA A 213 -3.46 -0.66 21.61
N ARG A 214 -3.00 -1.00 20.39
CA ARG A 214 -2.29 -0.06 19.51
C ARG A 214 -3.16 1.11 19.09
N ILE A 215 -4.41 0.86 18.67
CA ILE A 215 -5.38 1.91 18.33
C ILE A 215 -5.64 2.82 19.53
N ALA A 216 -5.82 2.26 20.72
CA ALA A 216 -6.01 3.04 21.95
C ALA A 216 -4.78 3.91 22.27
N GLY A 217 -3.57 3.38 22.10
CA GLY A 217 -2.33 4.12 22.28
C GLY A 217 -2.20 5.29 21.27
N MET A 218 -2.55 5.06 20.01
CA MET A 218 -2.58 6.12 19.01
C MET A 218 -3.60 7.21 19.37
N GLN A 219 -4.82 6.83 19.78
CA GLN A 219 -5.86 7.77 20.19
C GLN A 219 -5.50 8.59 21.45
N GLN A 220 -4.63 8.08 22.30
CA GLN A 220 -4.09 8.85 23.42
C GLN A 220 -3.14 9.95 22.96
N ARG A 221 -2.41 9.74 21.87
CA ARG A 221 -1.42 10.69 21.32
C ARG A 221 -2.06 11.76 20.43
N VAL A 222 -2.86 11.35 19.46
CA VAL A 222 -3.45 12.24 18.43
C VAL A 222 -4.91 12.61 18.71
N GLY A 223 -5.52 12.09 19.77
CA GLY A 223 -6.95 12.24 20.02
C GLY A 223 -7.80 11.31 19.15
N ARG A 224 -9.11 11.51 19.23
CA ARG A 224 -10.07 10.76 18.40
C ARG A 224 -10.32 11.51 17.10
N LEU A 225 -9.44 11.31 16.15
CA LEU A 225 -9.63 11.85 14.81
C LEU A 225 -10.84 11.20 14.13
N PRO A 226 -11.58 11.95 13.29
CA PRO A 226 -12.64 11.37 12.47
C PRO A 226 -12.06 10.34 11.49
N ALA A 227 -12.84 9.32 11.18
CA ALA A 227 -12.55 8.42 10.09
C ALA A 227 -12.80 9.12 8.75
N GLN A 228 -12.11 8.68 7.71
CA GLN A 228 -12.30 9.17 6.35
C GLN A 228 -12.51 7.99 5.40
N ALA A 229 -13.29 8.20 4.34
CA ALA A 229 -13.51 7.25 3.26
C ALA A 229 -13.74 8.00 1.95
N ILE A 230 -13.49 7.36 0.82
CA ILE A 230 -13.80 7.93 -0.50
C ILE A 230 -15.33 7.94 -0.68
N ASP A 231 -15.90 9.08 -1.07
CA ASP A 231 -17.29 9.13 -1.48
C ASP A 231 -17.44 8.42 -2.84
N GLY A 232 -18.25 7.37 -2.86
CA GLY A 232 -18.41 6.53 -4.04
C GLY A 232 -17.32 5.45 -4.23
N ASP A 233 -16.59 5.06 -3.17
CA ASP A 233 -15.65 3.92 -3.22
C ASP A 233 -16.29 2.64 -3.78
N GLU A 234 -15.45 1.76 -4.30
CA GLU A 234 -15.85 0.41 -4.75
C GLU A 234 -16.31 -0.50 -3.59
N LEU A 235 -15.92 -0.20 -2.33
CA LEU A 235 -16.35 -0.92 -1.14
C LEU A 235 -17.78 -0.51 -0.74
N ARG A 236 -18.72 -1.44 -0.80
CA ARG A 236 -20.17 -1.18 -0.62
C ARG A 236 -20.83 -1.96 0.51
N ILE A 237 -20.09 -2.85 1.17
CA ILE A 237 -20.58 -3.66 2.28
C ILE A 237 -19.68 -3.47 3.50
N PRO A 238 -20.21 -3.54 4.74
CA PRO A 238 -19.40 -3.38 5.93
C PRO A 238 -18.51 -4.60 6.20
N LEU A 239 -17.31 -4.32 6.74
CA LEU A 239 -16.43 -5.30 7.34
C LEU A 239 -16.39 -5.06 8.84
N ILE A 240 -16.66 -6.10 9.61
CA ILE A 240 -16.66 -6.09 11.08
C ILE A 240 -15.57 -7.05 11.58
N THR A 241 -14.59 -6.51 12.27
CA THR A 241 -13.63 -7.34 13.01
C THR A 241 -14.31 -7.91 14.25
N VAL A 242 -14.23 -9.21 14.44
CA VAL A 242 -14.87 -9.93 15.56
C VAL A 242 -13.84 -10.59 16.47
N SER A 243 -14.18 -10.72 17.75
CA SER A 243 -13.33 -11.42 18.73
C SER A 243 -13.25 -12.93 18.45
N ASP A 244 -12.17 -13.56 18.92
CA ASP A 244 -11.97 -15.02 18.83
C ASP A 244 -13.15 -15.79 19.47
N LYS A 245 -13.76 -15.23 20.53
CA LYS A 245 -14.93 -15.79 21.20
C LYS A 245 -16.15 -15.86 20.27
N ILE A 246 -16.42 -14.79 19.53
CA ILE A 246 -17.52 -14.74 18.56
C ILE A 246 -17.28 -15.75 17.44
N ALA A 247 -16.07 -15.77 16.87
CA ALA A 247 -15.72 -16.69 15.81
C ALA A 247 -15.80 -18.15 16.25
N ALA A 248 -15.31 -18.48 17.43
CA ALA A 248 -15.39 -19.83 17.99
C ALA A 248 -16.85 -20.28 18.19
N SER A 249 -17.73 -19.38 18.64
CA SER A 249 -19.17 -19.67 18.79
C SER A 249 -19.82 -19.98 17.45
N LEU A 250 -19.56 -19.17 16.41
CA LEU A 250 -20.11 -19.38 15.07
C LEU A 250 -19.55 -20.67 14.42
N LEU A 251 -18.23 -20.89 14.53
CA LEU A 251 -17.57 -22.05 13.93
C LEU A 251 -17.87 -23.37 14.65
N ALA A 252 -18.43 -23.34 15.87
CA ALA A 252 -18.90 -24.55 16.55
C ALA A 252 -19.94 -25.33 15.72
N ALA A 253 -20.70 -24.65 14.83
CA ALA A 253 -21.62 -25.29 13.89
C ALA A 253 -20.91 -26.25 12.90
N THR A 254 -19.61 -26.11 12.70
CA THR A 254 -18.81 -27.00 11.84
C THR A 254 -18.42 -28.32 12.51
N GLY A 255 -18.60 -28.42 13.84
CA GLY A 255 -18.11 -29.54 14.64
C GLY A 255 -16.58 -29.54 14.85
N LYS A 256 -15.88 -28.48 14.42
CA LYS A 256 -14.43 -28.33 14.52
C LYS A 256 -14.05 -27.08 15.30
N LYS A 257 -12.88 -27.07 15.91
CA LYS A 257 -12.29 -25.85 16.49
C LYS A 257 -11.74 -24.95 15.38
N PRO A 258 -11.71 -23.62 15.57
CA PRO A 258 -11.14 -22.69 14.58
C PRO A 258 -9.72 -23.07 14.14
N GLY A 259 -8.83 -23.43 15.07
CA GLY A 259 -7.45 -23.87 14.77
C GLY A 259 -7.35 -25.14 13.93
N ASP A 260 -8.28 -26.09 14.09
CA ASP A 260 -8.32 -27.31 13.29
C ASP A 260 -8.82 -27.01 11.85
N LEU A 261 -9.74 -26.05 11.70
CA LEU A 261 -10.18 -25.58 10.38
C LEU A 261 -9.02 -24.90 9.64
N GLN A 262 -8.31 -23.98 10.30
CA GLN A 262 -7.13 -23.33 9.74
C GLN A 262 -6.06 -24.38 9.37
N ALA A 263 -5.67 -25.25 10.28
CA ALA A 263 -4.67 -26.28 10.00
C ALA A 263 -5.07 -27.21 8.85
N GLY A 264 -6.37 -27.49 8.70
CA GLY A 264 -6.90 -28.27 7.58
C GLY A 264 -6.75 -27.56 6.24
N ILE A 265 -7.02 -26.25 6.18
CA ILE A 265 -6.82 -25.43 4.98
C ILE A 265 -5.32 -25.34 4.67
N ASP A 266 -4.49 -24.97 5.64
CA ASP A 266 -3.06 -24.76 5.47
C ASP A 266 -2.34 -26.07 5.04
N GLY A 267 -2.76 -27.21 5.57
CA GLY A 267 -2.16 -28.51 5.26
C GLY A 267 -2.54 -29.07 3.88
N THR A 268 -3.66 -28.62 3.30
CA THR A 268 -4.20 -29.23 2.07
C THR A 268 -4.42 -28.25 0.93
N LEU A 269 -4.42 -26.97 1.20
CA LEU A 269 -4.86 -25.87 0.30
C LEU A 269 -6.26 -26.15 -0.31
N LYS A 270 -7.11 -26.83 0.44
CA LYS A 270 -8.51 -27.05 0.07
C LYS A 270 -9.41 -26.16 0.90
N PRO A 271 -10.35 -25.43 0.28
CA PRO A 271 -11.34 -24.65 1.00
C PRO A 271 -12.11 -25.50 2.02
N ALA A 272 -12.36 -24.92 3.19
CA ALA A 272 -13.20 -25.53 4.23
C ALA A 272 -14.57 -24.80 4.36
N SER A 273 -14.97 -24.11 3.31
CA SER A 273 -16.12 -23.23 3.27
C SER A 273 -17.43 -24.00 3.36
N GLN A 274 -18.36 -23.50 4.20
CA GLN A 274 -19.62 -24.17 4.45
C GLN A 274 -20.65 -23.23 5.10
N PRO A 275 -21.95 -23.52 4.98
CA PRO A 275 -22.96 -22.86 5.78
C PRO A 275 -22.76 -23.11 7.28
N LEU A 276 -23.18 -22.15 8.12
CA LEU A 276 -23.22 -22.30 9.58
C LEU A 276 -24.70 -22.39 10.02
N PRO A 277 -25.30 -23.58 9.95
CA PRO A 277 -26.72 -23.75 10.23
C PRO A 277 -27.06 -23.35 11.67
N GLY A 278 -28.25 -22.74 11.83
CA GLY A 278 -28.70 -22.28 13.13
C GLY A 278 -28.19 -20.90 13.53
N PHE A 279 -27.32 -20.26 12.70
CA PHE A 279 -26.84 -18.91 12.94
C PHE A 279 -27.34 -17.92 11.88
N SER A 280 -27.86 -16.80 12.35
CA SER A 280 -28.02 -15.58 11.56
C SER A 280 -27.41 -14.41 12.30
N ALA A 281 -27.04 -13.36 11.58
CA ALA A 281 -26.48 -12.18 12.18
C ALA A 281 -27.09 -10.91 11.57
N GLU A 282 -27.03 -9.83 12.34
CA GLU A 282 -27.36 -8.47 11.91
C GLU A 282 -26.19 -7.56 12.24
N VAL A 283 -25.69 -6.86 11.24
CA VAL A 283 -24.71 -5.81 11.39
C VAL A 283 -25.42 -4.48 11.34
N LYS A 284 -25.31 -3.69 12.40
CA LYS A 284 -25.78 -2.31 12.44
C LYS A 284 -24.58 -1.39 12.61
N ASN A 285 -24.33 -0.56 11.62
CA ASN A 285 -23.36 0.53 11.68
C ASN A 285 -24.09 1.85 11.75
N VAL A 286 -23.63 2.73 12.63
CA VAL A 286 -24.14 4.10 12.81
C VAL A 286 -22.93 5.03 12.85
N ASP A 287 -22.97 6.11 12.11
CA ASP A 287 -21.97 7.17 12.15
C ASP A 287 -22.58 8.50 12.65
N ARG A 288 -21.72 9.38 13.13
CA ARG A 288 -22.07 10.73 13.61
C ARG A 288 -21.23 11.74 12.88
N ASP A 289 -21.73 12.96 12.87
CA ASP A 289 -21.00 14.15 12.38
C ASP A 289 -20.48 13.95 10.94
N ARG A 290 -21.24 13.24 10.13
CA ARG A 290 -20.89 12.95 8.74
C ARG A 290 -20.90 14.23 7.92
N ARG A 291 -19.77 14.51 7.26
CA ARG A 291 -19.66 15.60 6.30
C ARG A 291 -18.96 15.15 5.02
N LEU A 292 -19.35 15.74 3.91
CA LEU A 292 -18.62 15.65 2.65
C LEU A 292 -17.56 16.75 2.61
N ALA A 293 -16.37 16.41 2.22
CA ALA A 293 -15.28 17.36 2.05
C ALA A 293 -14.36 16.87 0.91
N ASP A 294 -13.67 17.79 0.28
CA ASP A 294 -12.77 17.47 -0.81
C ASP A 294 -11.33 17.70 -0.39
N SER A 295 -10.48 16.72 -0.67
CA SER A 295 -9.04 16.89 -0.74
C SER A 295 -8.60 16.85 -2.21
N ALA A 296 -7.29 16.86 -2.49
CA ALA A 296 -6.80 16.76 -3.86
C ALA A 296 -5.48 16.03 -3.96
N ASN A 297 -5.39 15.09 -4.90
CA ASN A 297 -4.10 14.64 -5.41
C ASN A 297 -3.50 15.75 -6.29
N VAL A 298 -2.20 16.00 -6.16
CA VAL A 298 -1.51 16.98 -7.01
C VAL A 298 -0.65 16.23 -8.03
N LEU A 299 -1.01 16.40 -9.30
CA LEU A 299 -0.46 15.64 -10.41
C LEU A 299 0.19 16.58 -11.42
N ALA A 300 1.31 16.16 -12.03
CA ALA A 300 1.90 16.86 -13.16
C ALA A 300 2.52 15.88 -14.15
N THR A 301 2.35 16.13 -15.45
CA THR A 301 2.89 15.26 -16.52
C THR A 301 4.00 15.97 -17.27
N LEU A 302 5.11 15.26 -17.48
CA LEU A 302 6.12 15.60 -18.47
C LEU A 302 5.93 14.67 -19.67
N GLU A 303 5.50 15.23 -20.81
CA GLU A 303 5.23 14.44 -22.02
C GLU A 303 6.52 13.82 -22.58
N GLY A 304 6.42 12.56 -22.98
CA GLY A 304 7.51 11.80 -23.61
C GLY A 304 7.92 12.35 -24.96
N SER A 305 9.17 12.11 -25.35
CA SER A 305 9.74 12.61 -26.60
C SER A 305 9.43 11.74 -27.83
N ASP A 306 8.94 10.51 -27.63
CA ASP A 306 8.62 9.59 -28.72
C ASP A 306 7.10 9.50 -28.93
N PRO A 307 6.56 9.95 -30.06
CA PRO A 307 5.12 9.93 -30.30
C PRO A 307 4.48 8.54 -30.19
N ALA A 308 5.23 7.46 -30.42
CA ALA A 308 4.73 6.09 -30.30
C ALA A 308 4.67 5.61 -28.84
N LEU A 309 5.50 6.18 -27.96
CA LEU A 309 5.60 5.76 -26.56
C LEU A 309 5.07 6.81 -25.57
N ALA A 310 4.78 8.03 -26.00
CA ALA A 310 4.31 9.11 -25.13
C ALA A 310 2.97 8.80 -24.43
N ALA A 311 2.17 7.87 -24.96
CA ALA A 311 0.98 7.38 -24.28
C ALA A 311 1.30 6.50 -23.06
N GLU A 312 2.46 5.85 -23.03
CA GLU A 312 2.92 5.05 -21.90
C GLU A 312 3.50 5.95 -20.81
N THR A 313 3.32 5.55 -19.53
CA THR A 313 3.64 6.42 -18.38
C THR A 313 4.48 5.70 -17.35
N ILE A 314 5.50 6.38 -16.84
CA ILE A 314 6.21 6.03 -15.60
C ILE A 314 5.74 7.00 -14.52
N VAL A 315 5.37 6.49 -13.36
CA VAL A 315 4.85 7.28 -12.24
C VAL A 315 5.90 7.39 -11.14
N PHE A 316 6.12 8.61 -10.65
CA PHE A 316 6.81 8.90 -9.40
C PHE A 316 5.76 9.37 -8.40
N SER A 317 5.65 8.71 -7.26
CA SER A 317 4.61 9.04 -6.29
C SER A 317 5.11 9.14 -4.86
N ALA A 318 4.36 9.88 -4.06
CA ALA A 318 4.45 10.01 -2.61
C ALA A 318 3.11 10.54 -2.08
N HIS A 319 2.92 10.59 -0.76
CA HIS A 319 1.81 11.33 -0.15
C HIS A 319 2.32 12.56 0.60
N TYR A 320 1.45 13.55 0.80
CA TYR A 320 1.82 14.80 1.48
C TYR A 320 1.18 14.97 2.84
N ASP A 321 0.11 14.24 3.16
CA ASP A 321 -0.57 14.32 4.45
C ASP A 321 0.21 13.60 5.56
N HIS A 322 -0.11 13.95 6.82
CA HIS A 322 0.42 13.29 8.00
C HIS A 322 -0.56 13.43 9.19
N ASP A 323 -0.14 13.16 10.41
CA ASP A 323 -0.99 12.97 11.60
C ASP A 323 -1.52 14.28 12.24
N GLY A 324 -1.08 15.45 11.80
CA GLY A 324 -1.56 16.73 12.33
C GLY A 324 -0.92 17.13 13.66
N SER A 325 -1.72 17.34 14.70
CA SER A 325 -1.25 17.73 16.02
C SER A 325 -1.55 16.69 17.10
N ALA A 326 -0.64 16.58 18.05
CA ALA A 326 -0.83 15.82 19.26
C ALA A 326 -1.80 16.54 20.23
N VAL A 327 -2.34 15.80 21.21
CA VAL A 327 -3.25 16.36 22.25
C VAL A 327 -2.60 17.45 23.12
N ASN A 328 -1.28 17.45 23.22
CA ASN A 328 -0.51 18.47 23.93
C ASN A 328 -0.25 19.74 23.10
N GLY A 329 -0.67 19.76 21.84
CA GLY A 329 -0.51 20.90 20.92
C GLY A 329 0.79 20.89 20.11
N GLU A 330 1.67 19.91 20.28
CA GLU A 330 2.83 19.70 19.42
C GLU A 330 2.38 19.19 18.05
N TYR A 331 3.12 19.51 16.98
CA TYR A 331 2.84 19.02 15.65
C TYR A 331 3.61 17.74 15.33
N TYR A 332 2.95 16.81 14.64
CA TYR A 332 3.60 15.71 13.94
C TYR A 332 4.16 16.25 12.63
N HIS A 333 5.44 16.65 12.63
CA HIS A 333 6.05 17.33 11.48
C HIS A 333 6.15 16.43 10.25
N GLY A 334 6.30 15.10 10.45
CA GLY A 334 6.39 14.13 9.36
C GLY A 334 7.48 14.51 8.35
N ALA A 335 8.70 14.77 8.85
CA ALA A 335 9.79 15.15 7.97
C ALA A 335 10.22 14.00 7.07
N ASP A 336 10.33 12.79 7.64
CA ASP A 336 10.55 11.58 6.86
C ASP A 336 9.23 11.05 6.32
N ASP A 337 8.22 10.94 7.16
CA ASP A 337 6.89 10.43 6.84
C ASP A 337 5.86 11.56 6.62
N ASN A 338 5.50 12.00 5.40
CA ASN A 338 6.21 11.67 4.18
C ASN A 338 6.64 12.96 3.44
N GLY A 339 7.22 13.89 4.24
CA GLY A 339 7.85 15.09 3.69
C GLY A 339 8.99 14.73 2.74
N SER A 340 9.82 13.73 3.11
CA SER A 340 10.95 13.28 2.32
C SER A 340 10.54 12.77 0.94
N GLY A 341 9.51 11.94 0.85
CA GLY A 341 8.97 11.44 -0.41
C GLY A 341 8.34 12.54 -1.25
N THR A 342 7.52 13.41 -0.64
CA THR A 342 6.88 14.54 -1.34
C THR A 342 7.90 15.48 -1.96
N VAL A 343 8.91 15.89 -1.20
CA VAL A 343 10.04 16.71 -1.70
C VAL A 343 10.82 15.96 -2.77
N GLY A 344 10.95 14.63 -2.63
CA GLY A 344 11.56 13.76 -3.62
C GLY A 344 10.87 13.82 -4.97
N VAL A 345 9.54 13.68 -5.01
CA VAL A 345 8.74 13.78 -6.24
C VAL A 345 8.87 15.16 -6.88
N VAL A 346 8.80 16.22 -6.09
CA VAL A 346 8.98 17.61 -6.56
C VAL A 346 10.38 17.82 -7.14
N SER A 347 11.42 17.32 -6.47
CA SER A 347 12.81 17.41 -6.93
C SER A 347 13.02 16.67 -8.25
N LEU A 348 12.44 15.48 -8.40
CA LEU A 348 12.51 14.72 -9.66
C LEU A 348 11.76 15.42 -10.79
N ALA A 349 10.60 16.02 -10.51
CA ALA A 349 9.86 16.81 -11.49
C ALA A 349 10.72 17.97 -12.04
N ARG A 350 11.41 18.71 -11.15
CA ARG A 350 12.36 19.76 -11.54
C ARG A 350 13.54 19.19 -12.35
N ALA A 351 14.13 18.10 -11.88
CA ALA A 351 15.28 17.47 -12.52
C ALA A 351 14.97 17.04 -13.97
N TYR A 352 13.87 16.35 -14.19
CA TYR A 352 13.46 15.92 -15.52
C TYR A 352 13.06 17.10 -16.42
N ALA A 353 12.37 18.09 -15.88
CA ALA A 353 11.92 19.26 -16.65
C ALA A 353 13.10 20.16 -17.08
N GLN A 354 14.13 20.30 -16.23
CA GLN A 354 15.34 21.09 -16.54
C GLN A 354 16.32 20.35 -17.46
N ASN A 355 16.22 19.03 -17.52
CA ASN A 355 17.12 18.26 -18.37
C ASN A 355 16.87 18.56 -19.87
N ARG A 356 17.94 18.76 -20.62
CA ARG A 356 17.88 19.09 -22.06
C ARG A 356 17.13 18.03 -22.88
N PHE A 357 17.31 16.79 -22.54
CA PHE A 357 16.63 15.65 -23.20
C PHE A 357 15.47 15.17 -22.35
N LYS A 358 14.48 14.55 -22.98
CA LYS A 358 13.36 13.92 -22.31
C LYS A 358 13.37 12.41 -22.56
N PRO A 359 12.87 11.60 -21.62
CA PRO A 359 12.62 10.19 -21.88
C PRO A 359 11.63 9.99 -23.04
N ARG A 360 11.63 8.83 -23.65
CA ARG A 360 10.69 8.50 -24.74
C ARG A 360 9.25 8.38 -24.24
N ARG A 361 9.05 7.76 -23.05
CA ARG A 361 7.76 7.67 -22.36
C ARG A 361 7.49 8.92 -21.54
N SER A 362 6.21 9.18 -21.30
CA SER A 362 5.79 10.25 -20.41
C SER A 362 6.08 9.91 -18.95
N LEU A 363 6.33 10.94 -18.14
CA LEU A 363 6.47 10.82 -16.70
C LEU A 363 5.29 11.51 -16.02
N LEU A 364 4.70 10.84 -15.03
CA LEU A 364 3.70 11.41 -14.14
C LEU A 364 4.31 11.57 -12.74
N PHE A 365 4.27 12.79 -12.23
CA PHE A 365 4.60 13.10 -10.85
C PHE A 365 3.30 13.23 -10.08
N ALA A 366 3.07 12.35 -9.11
CA ALA A 366 1.82 12.23 -8.38
C ALA A 366 2.06 12.34 -6.87
N VAL A 367 1.44 13.33 -6.22
CA VAL A 367 1.49 13.46 -4.78
C VAL A 367 0.08 13.28 -4.24
N PHE A 368 -0.13 12.20 -3.46
CA PHE A 368 -1.44 11.73 -3.05
C PHE A 368 -1.90 12.35 -1.74
N ALA A 369 -3.22 12.42 -1.59
CA ALA A 369 -3.92 12.90 -0.41
C ALA A 369 -4.35 11.73 0.48
N ALA A 370 -4.45 11.96 1.79
CA ALA A 370 -5.11 11.07 2.73
C ALA A 370 -4.58 9.61 2.70
N GLU A 371 -3.27 9.46 2.55
CA GLU A 371 -2.59 8.16 2.65
C GLU A 371 -2.74 7.60 4.06
N GLU A 372 -2.48 8.42 5.07
CA GLU A 372 -2.57 8.11 6.50
C GLU A 372 -4.00 7.74 6.97
N ARG A 373 -4.97 7.96 6.09
CA ARG A 373 -6.38 7.60 6.30
C ARG A 373 -6.79 6.33 5.57
N GLY A 374 -5.82 5.60 4.98
CA GLY A 374 -6.00 4.33 4.31
C GLY A 374 -5.83 4.39 2.80
N LEU A 375 -4.79 5.06 2.32
CA LEU A 375 -4.39 5.15 0.90
C LEU A 375 -5.50 5.78 0.01
N LEU A 376 -6.31 6.72 0.57
CA LEU A 376 -7.54 7.15 -0.09
C LEU A 376 -7.26 7.86 -1.42
N GLY A 377 -6.23 8.70 -1.48
CA GLY A 377 -5.86 9.43 -2.69
C GLY A 377 -5.39 8.52 -3.82
N SER A 378 -4.54 7.56 -3.52
CA SER A 378 -4.05 6.60 -4.52
C SER A 378 -5.12 5.58 -4.93
N TYR A 379 -6.00 5.12 -4.02
CA TYR A 379 -7.19 4.34 -4.40
C TYR A 379 -8.11 5.13 -5.32
N TYR A 380 -8.36 6.41 -5.00
CA TYR A 380 -9.16 7.26 -5.88
C TYR A 380 -8.51 7.43 -7.25
N TYR A 381 -7.17 7.65 -7.28
CA TYR A 381 -6.43 7.78 -8.53
C TYR A 381 -6.56 6.54 -9.42
N VAL A 382 -6.40 5.33 -8.90
CA VAL A 382 -6.49 4.10 -9.71
C VAL A 382 -7.91 3.79 -10.19
N GLN A 383 -8.92 4.38 -9.55
CA GLN A 383 -10.32 4.32 -10.01
C GLN A 383 -10.63 5.41 -11.06
N HIS A 384 -9.93 6.55 -11.00
CA HIS A 384 -10.13 7.73 -11.86
C HIS A 384 -8.79 8.27 -12.39
N PRO A 385 -8.01 7.47 -13.13
CA PRO A 385 -6.64 7.83 -13.47
C PRO A 385 -6.59 8.97 -14.49
N LEU A 386 -5.67 9.94 -14.26
CA LEU A 386 -5.38 11.00 -15.22
C LEU A 386 -4.79 10.43 -16.53
N ARG A 387 -3.99 9.37 -16.40
CA ARG A 387 -3.43 8.61 -17.52
C ARG A 387 -3.83 7.13 -17.36
N PRO A 388 -4.23 6.44 -18.43
CA PRO A 388 -4.76 5.06 -18.33
C PRO A 388 -3.79 4.11 -17.64
N LEU A 389 -4.32 3.26 -16.75
CA LEU A 389 -3.49 2.32 -15.98
C LEU A 389 -2.89 1.20 -16.85
N ASP A 390 -3.58 0.80 -17.91
CA ASP A 390 -3.09 -0.20 -18.89
C ASP A 390 -1.88 0.28 -19.68
N THR A 391 -1.63 1.60 -19.69
CA THR A 391 -0.43 2.22 -20.25
C THR A 391 0.58 2.66 -19.20
N THR A 392 0.28 2.47 -17.91
CA THR A 392 1.24 2.72 -16.82
C THR A 392 2.21 1.55 -16.72
N ARG A 393 3.51 1.80 -16.92
CA ARG A 393 4.55 0.77 -17.05
C ARG A 393 5.32 0.50 -15.75
N ALA A 394 5.46 1.51 -14.90
CA ALA A 394 6.10 1.36 -13.60
C ALA A 394 5.65 2.49 -12.66
N VAL A 395 5.67 2.19 -11.36
CA VAL A 395 5.49 3.17 -10.28
C VAL A 395 6.70 3.10 -9.36
N ILE A 396 7.31 4.25 -9.10
CA ILE A 396 8.37 4.48 -8.13
C ILE A 396 7.72 5.27 -7.00
N ASN A 397 7.31 4.58 -5.94
CA ASN A 397 6.66 5.22 -4.79
C ASN A 397 7.69 5.50 -3.70
N PHE A 398 7.75 6.74 -3.23
CA PHE A 398 8.60 7.17 -2.14
C PHE A 398 7.76 7.37 -0.88
N ASP A 399 8.16 6.66 0.15
CA ASP A 399 7.56 6.84 1.45
C ASP A 399 8.65 6.56 2.50
N MET A 400 9.03 7.60 3.24
CA MET A 400 10.13 7.59 4.18
C MET A 400 11.48 7.27 3.52
N ILE A 401 12.07 8.25 2.80
CA ILE A 401 13.36 8.08 2.11
C ILE A 401 14.49 8.94 2.70
N GLY A 402 14.26 9.59 3.83
CA GLY A 402 15.19 10.56 4.43
C GLY A 402 15.95 10.06 5.66
N ARG A 403 15.57 8.95 6.30
CA ARG A 403 16.17 8.52 7.57
C ARG A 403 17.05 7.28 7.43
N ASN A 404 17.84 7.03 8.45
CA ASN A 404 18.52 5.76 8.64
C ASN A 404 17.58 4.81 9.41
N GLU A 405 17.43 3.57 8.93
CA GLU A 405 16.69 2.55 9.65
C GLU A 405 17.35 2.26 11.00
N ALA A 406 16.53 2.14 12.04
CA ALA A 406 16.98 1.83 13.38
C ALA A 406 15.93 0.98 14.11
N PRO A 407 16.33 0.20 15.13
CA PRO A 407 15.39 -0.54 15.95
C PRO A 407 14.27 0.36 16.49
N SER A 408 13.02 -0.06 16.31
CA SER A 408 11.83 0.69 16.71
C SER A 408 10.78 -0.26 17.27
N GLU A 409 9.72 0.28 17.84
CA GLU A 409 8.58 -0.54 18.30
C GLU A 409 7.89 -1.27 17.13
N GLN A 410 7.99 -0.75 15.90
CA GLN A 410 7.44 -1.39 14.70
C GLN A 410 8.21 -2.66 14.30
N THR A 411 9.54 -2.63 14.46
CA THR A 411 10.43 -3.68 13.95
C THR A 411 10.88 -4.68 15.00
N LYS A 412 10.55 -4.45 16.28
CA LYS A 412 11.05 -5.21 17.41
C LYS A 412 10.81 -6.72 17.27
N GLY A 413 11.90 -7.46 17.13
CA GLY A 413 11.88 -8.93 17.03
C GLY A 413 11.37 -9.49 15.69
N LEU A 414 11.07 -8.66 14.71
CA LEU A 414 10.55 -9.10 13.41
C LEU A 414 11.65 -9.18 12.34
N ILE A 415 12.60 -8.26 12.39
CA ILE A 415 13.59 -8.11 11.33
C ILE A 415 14.95 -7.72 11.91
N GLU A 416 16.01 -8.21 11.28
CA GLU A 416 17.36 -7.79 11.63
C GLU A 416 17.72 -6.47 10.94
N ILE A 417 18.21 -5.50 11.71
CA ILE A 417 18.63 -4.20 11.24
C ILE A 417 20.15 -4.09 11.40
N ALA A 418 20.83 -3.74 10.31
CA ALA A 418 22.27 -3.54 10.33
C ALA A 418 22.66 -2.37 11.25
N LEU A 419 23.86 -2.44 11.85
CA LEU A 419 24.38 -1.36 12.71
C LEU A 419 24.57 -0.04 11.95
N ASP A 420 24.90 -0.11 10.67
CA ASP A 420 25.02 1.05 9.79
C ASP A 420 24.09 0.89 8.58
N THR A 421 23.07 1.73 8.54
CA THR A 421 22.09 1.84 7.46
C THR A 421 22.17 3.18 6.73
N SER A 422 23.23 3.96 6.97
CA SER A 422 23.40 5.32 6.42
C SER A 422 23.49 5.36 4.90
N ASN A 423 23.79 4.23 4.24
CA ASN A 423 23.86 4.09 2.80
C ASN A 423 22.92 2.96 2.29
N GLU A 424 21.93 2.53 3.09
CA GLU A 424 21.02 1.44 2.75
C GLU A 424 19.67 1.97 2.25
N LEU A 425 19.14 1.35 1.19
CA LEU A 425 17.81 1.55 0.65
C LEU A 425 17.07 0.21 0.64
N ASN A 426 15.92 0.14 1.31
CA ASN A 426 14.99 -0.96 1.19
C ASN A 426 14.09 -0.76 -0.04
N LEU A 427 13.97 -1.79 -0.84
CA LEU A 427 13.10 -1.84 -2.02
C LEU A 427 12.06 -2.93 -1.78
N VAL A 428 10.81 -2.52 -1.61
CA VAL A 428 9.73 -3.41 -1.20
C VAL A 428 8.80 -3.71 -2.38
N GLY A 429 8.51 -4.99 -2.59
CA GLY A 429 7.68 -5.48 -3.71
C GLY A 429 8.48 -5.94 -4.93
N MET A 430 9.82 -5.96 -4.86
CA MET A 430 10.68 -6.33 -6.00
C MET A 430 10.46 -7.77 -6.47
N ARG A 431 9.92 -8.61 -5.63
CA ARG A 431 9.49 -9.96 -5.95
C ARG A 431 8.46 -9.98 -7.09
N TYR A 432 7.57 -8.97 -7.14
CA TYR A 432 6.52 -8.86 -8.15
C TYR A 432 7.01 -8.33 -9.51
N SER A 433 8.30 -7.96 -9.65
CA SER A 433 8.87 -7.55 -10.94
C SER A 433 10.39 -7.72 -10.96
N PRO A 434 10.90 -8.91 -11.34
CA PRO A 434 12.33 -9.14 -11.49
C PRO A 434 13.01 -8.18 -12.48
N ASP A 435 12.31 -7.79 -13.54
CA ASP A 435 12.82 -6.82 -14.53
C ASP A 435 13.02 -5.44 -13.92
N TYR A 436 12.09 -4.99 -13.06
CA TYR A 436 12.22 -3.74 -12.31
C TYR A 436 13.44 -3.80 -11.39
N ARG A 437 13.59 -4.88 -10.63
CA ARG A 437 14.74 -5.11 -9.76
C ARG A 437 16.05 -5.03 -10.52
N ALA A 438 16.18 -5.74 -11.64
CA ALA A 438 17.38 -5.74 -12.46
C ALA A 438 17.75 -4.33 -12.97
N ALA A 439 16.76 -3.55 -13.40
CA ALA A 439 16.97 -2.16 -13.83
C ALA A 439 17.49 -1.26 -12.70
N VAL A 440 16.93 -1.38 -11.49
CA VAL A 440 17.42 -0.63 -10.32
C VAL A 440 18.84 -1.05 -9.94
N GLU A 441 19.13 -2.35 -9.91
CA GLU A 441 20.48 -2.86 -9.60
C GLU A 441 21.52 -2.37 -10.63
N GLN A 442 21.16 -2.31 -11.90
CA GLN A 442 22.01 -1.77 -12.96
C GLN A 442 22.24 -0.26 -12.77
N ALA A 443 21.18 0.52 -12.56
CA ALA A 443 21.28 1.96 -12.31
C ALA A 443 22.12 2.27 -11.07
N ASN A 444 22.01 1.43 -10.03
CA ASN A 444 22.74 1.60 -8.78
C ASN A 444 24.26 1.46 -8.89
N GLN A 445 24.77 0.87 -9.96
CA GLN A 445 26.23 0.83 -10.23
C GLN A 445 26.84 2.24 -10.33
N MET A 446 26.03 3.25 -10.69
CA MET A 446 26.47 4.65 -10.76
C MET A 446 26.34 5.39 -9.41
N VAL A 447 25.53 4.90 -8.48
CA VAL A 447 25.20 5.60 -7.22
C VAL A 447 25.84 4.93 -6.00
N GLY A 448 25.84 3.59 -5.95
CA GLY A 448 26.50 2.80 -4.93
C GLY A 448 25.76 2.76 -3.59
N LEU A 449 24.41 2.73 -3.58
CA LEU A 449 23.64 2.40 -2.40
C LEU A 449 23.71 0.90 -2.10
N LYS A 450 23.59 0.53 -0.84
CA LYS A 450 23.35 -0.85 -0.43
C LYS A 450 21.85 -1.12 -0.56
N LEU A 451 21.45 -1.89 -1.58
CA LEU A 451 20.07 -2.29 -1.80
C LEU A 451 19.70 -3.46 -0.89
N ASN A 452 18.53 -3.40 -0.26
CA ASN A 452 18.02 -4.43 0.63
C ASN A 452 16.58 -4.78 0.24
N TYR A 453 16.23 -6.07 0.31
CA TYR A 453 14.93 -6.63 -0.10
C TYR A 453 14.24 -7.39 1.05
N LYS A 454 14.74 -7.24 2.29
CA LYS A 454 14.30 -8.03 3.45
C LYS A 454 12.81 -7.93 3.74
N TRP A 455 12.18 -6.81 3.37
CA TRP A 455 10.75 -6.58 3.59
C TRP A 455 9.85 -7.38 2.64
N ASP A 456 10.39 -7.95 1.56
CA ASP A 456 9.63 -8.84 0.66
C ASP A 456 9.34 -10.21 1.31
N ASP A 457 10.10 -10.60 2.34
CA ASP A 457 9.96 -11.86 3.08
C ASP A 457 9.29 -11.67 4.45
N GLU A 458 8.84 -10.45 4.78
CA GLU A 458 8.22 -10.11 6.05
C GLU A 458 6.69 -10.12 5.91
N SER A 459 5.99 -10.97 6.68
CA SER A 459 4.54 -11.15 6.59
C SER A 459 3.77 -10.55 7.77
N ALA A 460 4.40 -10.34 8.92
CA ALA A 460 3.69 -9.89 10.13
C ALA A 460 3.21 -8.44 10.05
N LEU A 461 3.97 -7.56 9.39
CA LEU A 461 3.62 -6.14 9.22
C LEU A 461 2.92 -5.85 7.88
N ASN A 462 2.97 -6.78 6.93
CA ASN A 462 2.41 -6.59 5.58
C ASN A 462 2.90 -5.31 4.91
N VAL A 463 4.21 -5.02 5.00
CA VAL A 463 4.79 -3.72 4.64
C VAL A 463 4.45 -3.32 3.20
N TYR A 464 4.51 -4.26 2.24
CA TYR A 464 4.20 -3.97 0.83
C TYR A 464 2.79 -3.37 0.61
N PHE A 465 1.83 -3.63 1.50
CA PHE A 465 0.44 -3.20 1.36
C PHE A 465 0.12 -1.90 2.09
N ARG A 466 1.14 -1.19 2.62
CA ARG A 466 0.96 -0.08 3.56
C ARG A 466 1.21 1.30 2.97
N SER A 467 1.54 1.42 1.68
CA SER A 467 1.74 2.72 1.05
C SER A 467 1.17 2.76 -0.38
N ASP A 468 1.24 3.91 -1.03
CA ASP A 468 0.52 4.29 -2.25
C ASP A 468 0.84 3.46 -3.51
N GLN A 469 1.90 2.63 -3.51
CA GLN A 469 2.16 1.68 -4.60
C GLN A 469 1.11 0.55 -4.64
N PHE A 470 0.50 0.22 -3.49
CA PHE A 470 -0.36 -0.94 -3.40
C PHE A 470 -1.62 -0.87 -4.27
N PRO A 471 -2.38 0.23 -4.34
CA PRO A 471 -3.51 0.35 -5.26
C PRO A 471 -3.14 0.09 -6.73
N PHE A 472 -1.94 0.48 -7.16
CA PHE A 472 -1.43 0.18 -8.50
C PHE A 472 -1.09 -1.31 -8.67
N ALA A 473 -0.47 -1.93 -7.66
CA ALA A 473 -0.18 -3.35 -7.65
C ALA A 473 -1.46 -4.21 -7.75
N LEU A 474 -2.57 -3.77 -7.15
CA LEU A 474 -3.89 -4.40 -7.31
C LEU A 474 -4.41 -4.36 -8.76
N ARG A 475 -3.89 -3.47 -9.59
CA ARG A 475 -4.18 -3.34 -11.03
C ARG A 475 -3.08 -3.98 -11.90
N ASN A 476 -2.21 -4.81 -11.33
CA ASN A 476 -1.10 -5.50 -11.99
C ASN A 476 -0.07 -4.54 -12.63
N VAL A 477 0.07 -3.33 -12.09
CA VAL A 477 1.12 -2.38 -12.45
C VAL A 477 2.36 -2.68 -11.60
N PRO A 478 3.57 -2.81 -12.18
CA PRO A 478 4.81 -2.90 -11.41
C PRO A 478 4.99 -1.65 -10.55
N ALA A 479 4.68 -1.74 -9.27
CA ALA A 479 4.68 -0.62 -8.34
C ALA A 479 5.44 -1.01 -7.08
N MET A 480 6.52 -0.25 -6.78
CA MET A 480 7.45 -0.59 -5.71
C MET A 480 7.57 0.55 -4.72
N TRP A 481 7.69 0.19 -3.46
CA TRP A 481 7.94 1.14 -2.39
C TRP A 481 9.46 1.28 -2.17
N TRP A 482 9.96 2.49 -2.35
CA TRP A 482 11.32 2.89 -2.02
C TRP A 482 11.31 3.46 -0.60
N PHE A 483 12.02 2.80 0.30
CA PHE A 483 11.85 2.94 1.74
C PHE A 483 13.20 2.86 2.46
N THR A 484 13.46 3.73 3.42
CA THR A 484 14.72 3.67 4.18
C THR A 484 14.60 2.91 5.50
N GLY A 485 13.44 2.33 5.78
CA GLY A 485 13.18 1.54 6.98
C GLY A 485 12.50 2.34 8.10
N PHE A 486 11.97 1.62 9.08
CA PHE A 486 11.40 2.25 10.26
C PHE A 486 12.48 2.78 11.20
N HIS A 487 12.12 3.79 11.98
CA HIS A 487 12.98 4.43 12.99
C HIS A 487 12.15 4.82 14.23
N PRO A 488 12.77 5.12 15.39
CA PRO A 488 12.03 5.41 16.63
C PRO A 488 11.10 6.62 16.57
N ASP A 489 11.34 7.54 15.62
CA ASP A 489 10.54 8.75 15.46
C ASP A 489 9.34 8.59 14.51
N TYR A 490 9.12 7.39 13.93
CA TYR A 490 7.99 7.10 13.06
C TYR A 490 6.65 7.38 13.78
N HIS A 491 5.79 8.24 13.20
CA HIS A 491 4.57 8.75 13.81
C HIS A 491 4.79 9.36 15.21
N GLN A 492 5.88 10.13 15.37
CA GLN A 492 6.18 10.90 16.58
C GLN A 492 6.40 12.39 16.23
N THR A 493 6.16 13.28 17.20
CA THR A 493 6.44 14.71 17.04
C THR A 493 7.93 15.01 16.84
N THR A 494 8.79 14.01 17.08
CA THR A 494 10.25 14.07 16.90
C THR A 494 10.73 13.69 15.50
N ASP A 495 9.83 13.37 14.54
CA ASP A 495 10.20 13.20 13.13
C ASP A 495 10.40 14.56 12.46
N THR A 496 11.60 15.12 12.63
CA THR A 496 11.97 16.51 12.29
C THR A 496 13.11 16.58 11.27
N VAL A 497 13.25 17.73 10.61
CA VAL A 497 14.19 17.96 9.50
C VAL A 497 15.65 17.79 9.89
N ASP A 498 16.02 18.12 11.13
CA ASP A 498 17.39 17.98 11.66
C ASP A 498 17.88 16.53 11.73
N ARG A 499 16.96 15.57 11.69
CA ARG A 499 17.25 14.13 11.74
C ARG A 499 17.38 13.48 10.36
N ILE A 500 17.15 14.23 9.28
CA ILE A 500 17.20 13.71 7.90
C ILE A 500 18.65 13.55 7.41
N ASN A 501 18.94 12.40 6.83
CA ASN A 501 20.18 12.13 6.10
C ASN A 501 20.05 12.58 4.63
N PHE A 502 20.29 13.86 4.38
CA PHE A 502 20.13 14.45 3.05
C PHE A 502 21.08 13.88 2.00
N GLU A 503 22.29 13.43 2.40
CA GLU A 503 23.23 12.77 1.50
C GLU A 503 22.67 11.45 0.97
N LYS A 504 22.07 10.64 1.86
CA LYS A 504 21.39 9.40 1.49
C LYS A 504 20.17 9.68 0.63
N MET A 505 19.33 10.63 1.04
CA MET A 505 18.13 11.05 0.29
C MET A 505 18.49 11.50 -1.13
N GLN A 506 19.55 12.32 -1.30
CA GLN A 506 20.03 12.71 -2.62
C GLN A 506 20.44 11.51 -3.48
N LYS A 507 21.18 10.55 -2.90
CA LYS A 507 21.59 9.33 -3.61
C LYS A 507 20.37 8.51 -4.06
N ILE A 508 19.36 8.37 -3.19
CA ILE A 508 18.12 7.66 -3.50
C ILE A 508 17.40 8.33 -4.69
N LEU A 509 17.25 9.65 -4.65
CA LEU A 509 16.61 10.39 -5.74
C LEU A 509 17.40 10.35 -7.04
N ARG A 510 18.73 10.36 -6.98
CA ARG A 510 19.60 10.15 -8.16
C ARG A 510 19.45 8.74 -8.73
N LEU A 511 19.35 7.73 -7.88
CA LEU A 511 19.06 6.37 -8.32
C LEU A 511 17.67 6.29 -8.98
N ALA A 512 16.67 6.90 -8.38
CA ALA A 512 15.31 6.94 -8.93
C ALA A 512 15.25 7.70 -10.27
N TYR A 513 15.99 8.78 -10.41
CA TYR A 513 16.16 9.50 -11.66
C TYR A 513 16.74 8.61 -12.76
N LEU A 514 17.81 7.86 -12.47
CA LEU A 514 18.42 6.93 -13.42
C LEU A 514 17.47 5.78 -13.78
N THR A 515 16.78 5.22 -12.79
CA THR A 515 15.80 4.14 -12.99
C THR A 515 14.64 4.61 -13.86
N GLY A 516 14.12 5.80 -13.61
CA GLY A 516 13.05 6.37 -14.42
C GLY A 516 13.46 6.65 -15.87
N TRP A 517 14.73 7.04 -16.10
CA TRP A 517 15.28 7.12 -17.45
C TRP A 517 15.34 5.76 -18.13
N THR A 518 15.80 4.74 -17.42
CA THR A 518 15.82 3.36 -17.92
C THR A 518 14.41 2.93 -18.37
N PHE A 519 13.41 3.05 -17.49
CA PHE A 519 12.03 2.72 -17.85
C PHE A 519 11.43 3.60 -18.94
N GLY A 520 11.84 4.86 -19.00
CA GLY A 520 11.39 5.82 -19.99
C GLY A 520 11.92 5.53 -21.40
N ASP A 521 13.12 4.97 -21.52
CA ASP A 521 13.82 4.78 -22.80
C ASP A 521 13.88 3.32 -23.28
N GLU A 522 13.74 2.33 -22.39
CA GLU A 522 13.85 0.90 -22.75
C GLU A 522 12.78 0.43 -23.74
N ALA A 523 13.16 -0.52 -24.58
CA ALA A 523 12.24 -1.13 -25.54
C ALA A 523 11.14 -1.96 -24.87
N ALA A 524 11.46 -2.62 -23.74
CA ALA A 524 10.53 -3.42 -22.96
C ALA A 524 10.49 -2.89 -21.51
N PRO A 525 9.36 -2.32 -21.06
CA PRO A 525 9.19 -1.89 -19.68
C PRO A 525 9.08 -3.09 -18.73
N PRO A 526 9.28 -2.90 -17.42
CA PRO A 526 9.14 -3.96 -16.45
C PRO A 526 7.72 -4.55 -16.45
N LYS A 527 7.61 -5.82 -16.09
CA LYS A 527 6.34 -6.56 -16.05
C LYS A 527 5.98 -6.93 -14.62
N PHE A 528 4.69 -6.85 -14.31
CA PHE A 528 4.17 -7.38 -13.05
C PHE A 528 4.05 -8.91 -13.14
N VAL A 529 4.55 -9.62 -12.12
CA VAL A 529 4.41 -11.06 -11.97
C VAL A 529 3.38 -11.33 -10.87
N GLU A 530 2.22 -11.83 -11.26
CA GLU A 530 1.10 -12.03 -10.35
C GLU A 530 1.37 -13.12 -9.30
N ASN A 531 2.13 -14.15 -9.67
CA ASN A 531 2.55 -15.23 -8.77
C ASN A 531 4.08 -15.41 -8.81
N PRO A 532 4.84 -14.66 -8.02
CA PRO A 532 6.30 -14.75 -8.00
C PRO A 532 6.82 -16.14 -7.57
N ALA A 533 6.14 -16.84 -6.67
CA ALA A 533 6.51 -18.20 -6.26
C ALA A 533 6.38 -19.23 -7.41
N GLY A 534 5.44 -19.01 -8.33
CA GLY A 534 5.23 -19.85 -9.51
C GLY A 534 6.25 -19.62 -10.63
N SER A 535 6.89 -18.44 -10.68
CA SER A 535 7.86 -18.08 -11.71
C SER A 535 9.28 -18.64 -11.45
N ALA A 536 9.52 -19.14 -10.26
CA ALA A 536 10.81 -19.73 -9.86
C ALA A 536 10.89 -21.26 -10.10
N ARG A 537 9.90 -21.84 -10.79
CA ARG A 537 9.84 -23.27 -11.12
C ARG A 537 10.18 -23.57 -12.57
#